data_648a83e0c5af0b1524bd1e0bdeab51a6
#
_entry.id   648a83e0c5af0b1524bd1e0bdeab51a6
#
_cell.length_a   1.000
_cell.length_b   1.000
_cell.length_c   1.000
_cell.angle_alpha   90.00
_cell.angle_beta   90.00
_cell.angle_gamma   90.00
#
_symmetry.space_group_name_H-M   'P 1'
#
loop_
_entity.id
_entity.type
_entity.pdbx_description
1 polymer ?
#
loop_
_entity_poly.entity_id
_entity_poly.type
_entity_poly.pdbx_seq_one_letter_code
_entity_poly.pdbx_strand_id
1 'polypeptide(L)'
;MTHHHFKAPWGRTLVLISLFTTLLMLTIAVGLSLGHSQPWFISLPQFPARSLAIASVLLVPLGALPFIIRGYVITKDGILIRRLWWNTVLPLTDIRAVEAEPLALSSSFRTCGNGGLYSFTGFYWSKQLGHFRAYVTDLNRTVIVRMSKRTAVLSPDDPEAFARTVESYLHNS
;
A
#
# COMPACT_ATOMS: atom_id res chain seq x y z
N MET A 1 7.37 -1.67 28.41
CA MET A 1 7.15 -0.78 27.25
C MET A 1 5.86 -1.23 26.58
N THR A 2 4.80 -0.43 26.67
CA THR A 2 3.50 -0.78 26.06
C THR A 2 3.55 -0.49 24.57
N HIS A 3 3.52 -1.53 23.76
CA HIS A 3 3.39 -1.42 22.30
C HIS A 3 1.95 -1.80 21.94
N HIS A 4 1.24 -0.90 21.26
CA HIS A 4 -0.11 -1.17 20.77
C HIS A 4 -0.03 -1.61 19.30
N HIS A 5 -0.51 -2.82 19.03
CA HIS A 5 -0.48 -3.44 17.72
C HIS A 5 -1.85 -3.35 17.05
N PHE A 6 -1.88 -2.81 15.84
CA PHE A 6 -3.06 -2.76 14.98
C PHE A 6 -2.78 -3.54 13.70
N LYS A 7 -3.76 -4.32 13.25
CA LYS A 7 -3.68 -5.03 11.98
C LYS A 7 -3.92 -4.08 10.81
N ALA A 8 -3.48 -4.48 9.63
CA ALA A 8 -3.80 -3.82 8.37
C ALA A 8 -4.67 -4.78 7.53
N PRO A 9 -6.01 -4.78 7.74
CA PRO A 9 -6.90 -5.67 7.00
C PRO A 9 -6.91 -5.31 5.52
N TRP A 10 -7.01 -6.31 4.67
CA TRP A 10 -7.14 -6.09 3.23
C TRP A 10 -8.61 -5.81 2.90
N GLY A 11 -8.88 -4.60 2.42
CA GLY A 11 -10.20 -4.23 1.93
C GLY A 11 -10.58 -5.00 0.65
N ARG A 12 -11.88 -5.13 0.38
CA ARG A 12 -12.39 -5.86 -0.81
C ARG A 12 -11.79 -5.34 -2.12
N THR A 13 -11.70 -4.02 -2.27
CA THR A 13 -11.11 -3.38 -3.45
C THR A 13 -9.67 -3.81 -3.66
N LEU A 14 -8.85 -3.83 -2.59
CA LEU A 14 -7.46 -4.26 -2.67
C LEU A 14 -7.35 -5.74 -3.08
N VAL A 15 -8.15 -6.60 -2.47
CA VAL A 15 -8.17 -8.05 -2.80
C VAL A 15 -8.53 -8.25 -4.27
N LEU A 16 -9.58 -7.60 -4.76
CA LEU A 16 -10.05 -7.74 -6.14
C LEU A 16 -9.00 -7.25 -7.15
N ILE A 17 -8.42 -6.06 -6.92
CA ILE A 17 -7.37 -5.51 -7.81
C ILE A 17 -6.14 -6.42 -7.80
N SER A 18 -5.68 -6.84 -6.63
CA SER A 18 -4.48 -7.67 -6.51
C SER A 18 -4.70 -9.04 -7.16
N LEU A 19 -5.85 -9.68 -6.92
CA LEU A 19 -6.18 -10.98 -7.51
C LEU A 19 -6.29 -10.88 -9.04
N PHE A 20 -7.06 -9.92 -9.54
CA PHE A 20 -7.22 -9.71 -10.98
C PHE A 20 -5.88 -9.44 -11.67
N THR A 21 -5.08 -8.50 -11.14
CA THR A 21 -3.78 -8.16 -11.73
C THR A 21 -2.82 -9.35 -11.70
N THR A 22 -2.77 -10.10 -10.59
CA THR A 22 -1.88 -11.26 -10.46
C THR A 22 -2.30 -12.37 -11.43
N LEU A 23 -3.61 -12.68 -11.51
CA LEU A 23 -4.12 -13.68 -12.45
C LEU A 23 -3.87 -13.28 -13.91
N LEU A 24 -4.09 -12.01 -14.26
CA LEU A 24 -3.82 -11.48 -15.59
C LEU A 24 -2.33 -11.64 -15.95
N MET A 25 -1.43 -11.27 -15.05
CA MET A 25 0.02 -11.41 -15.28
C MET A 25 0.43 -12.88 -15.44
N LEU A 26 -0.12 -13.78 -14.63
CA LEU A 26 0.13 -15.21 -14.76
C LEU A 26 -0.40 -15.77 -16.09
N THR A 27 -1.61 -15.37 -16.50
CA THR A 27 -2.18 -15.79 -17.79
C THR A 27 -1.32 -15.33 -18.97
N ILE A 28 -0.83 -14.09 -18.93
CA ILE A 28 0.09 -13.56 -19.94
C ILE A 28 1.40 -14.37 -19.95
N ALA A 29 1.98 -14.64 -18.79
CA ALA A 29 3.22 -15.41 -18.68
C ALA A 29 3.07 -16.83 -19.22
N VAL A 30 1.95 -17.51 -18.90
CA VAL A 30 1.60 -18.84 -19.43
C VAL A 30 1.37 -18.77 -20.94
N GLY A 31 0.61 -17.80 -21.44
CA GLY A 31 0.38 -17.59 -22.87
C GLY A 31 1.68 -17.41 -23.65
N LEU A 32 2.59 -16.57 -23.13
CA LEU A 32 3.93 -16.40 -23.67
C LEU A 32 4.75 -17.70 -23.62
N SER A 33 4.56 -18.54 -22.60
CA SER A 33 5.27 -19.81 -22.48
C SER A 33 4.78 -20.86 -23.47
N LEU A 34 3.46 -20.95 -23.69
CA LEU A 34 2.82 -21.97 -24.55
C LEU A 34 2.76 -21.56 -26.04
N GLY A 35 2.85 -20.26 -26.33
CA GLY A 35 2.62 -19.69 -27.67
C GLY A 35 3.60 -20.10 -28.80
N HIS A 36 4.14 -21.32 -28.77
CA HIS A 36 5.06 -21.84 -29.77
C HIS A 36 4.37 -22.25 -31.08
N SER A 37 3.03 -22.33 -31.11
CA SER A 37 2.29 -22.96 -32.20
C SER A 37 1.17 -22.14 -32.82
N GLN A 38 1.00 -20.85 -32.43
CA GLN A 38 -0.12 -20.03 -32.92
C GLN A 38 0.36 -18.87 -33.78
N PRO A 39 -0.05 -18.79 -35.06
CA PRO A 39 0.43 -17.79 -36.03
C PRO A 39 -0.06 -16.33 -35.74
N TRP A 40 -0.97 -16.13 -34.79
CA TRP A 40 -1.55 -14.84 -34.43
C TRP A 40 -0.92 -14.21 -33.15
N PHE A 41 -0.03 -14.94 -32.46
CA PHE A 41 0.80 -14.34 -31.41
C PHE A 41 1.99 -13.59 -32.03
N ILE A 42 2.33 -12.44 -31.42
CA ILE A 42 3.51 -11.66 -31.79
C ILE A 42 4.71 -12.60 -31.87
N SER A 43 5.27 -12.75 -33.06
CA SER A 43 6.50 -13.53 -33.29
C SER A 43 7.67 -12.82 -32.65
N LEU A 44 7.86 -13.04 -31.35
CA LEU A 44 9.07 -12.58 -30.67
C LEU A 44 10.25 -13.44 -31.11
N PRO A 45 11.40 -12.83 -31.41
CA PRO A 45 12.61 -13.56 -31.76
C PRO A 45 12.93 -14.62 -30.70
N GLN A 46 13.35 -15.78 -31.15
CA GLN A 46 13.70 -16.91 -30.27
C GLN A 46 14.84 -16.50 -29.35
N PHE A 47 14.72 -16.84 -28.05
CA PHE A 47 15.71 -16.67 -27.00
C PHE A 47 16.80 -15.61 -27.26
N PRO A 48 16.88 -14.51 -26.49
CA PRO A 48 16.48 -14.31 -25.10
C PRO A 48 15.22 -13.44 -24.91
N ALA A 49 14.66 -12.83 -25.96
CA ALA A 49 13.57 -11.85 -25.83
C ALA A 49 12.31 -12.40 -25.15
N ARG A 50 11.97 -13.65 -25.39
CA ARG A 50 10.81 -14.30 -24.78
C ARG A 50 11.00 -14.52 -23.27
N SER A 51 12.17 -15.00 -22.87
CA SER A 51 12.51 -15.18 -21.46
C SER A 51 12.49 -13.85 -20.71
N LEU A 52 13.00 -12.80 -21.34
CA LEU A 52 12.97 -11.44 -20.80
C LEU A 52 11.53 -10.92 -20.68
N ALA A 53 10.66 -11.18 -21.66
CA ALA A 53 9.25 -10.81 -21.60
C ALA A 53 8.52 -11.50 -20.44
N ILE A 54 8.69 -12.82 -20.29
CA ILE A 54 8.11 -13.57 -19.18
C ILE A 54 8.65 -13.06 -17.84
N ALA A 55 9.97 -12.86 -17.74
CA ALA A 55 10.60 -12.33 -16.53
C ALA A 55 10.07 -10.94 -16.17
N SER A 56 9.91 -10.03 -17.14
CA SER A 56 9.39 -8.69 -16.90
C SER A 56 7.95 -8.70 -16.40
N VAL A 57 7.09 -9.56 -16.94
CA VAL A 57 5.70 -9.73 -16.49
C VAL A 57 5.65 -10.23 -15.04
N LEU A 58 6.49 -11.21 -14.68
CA LEU A 58 6.54 -11.77 -13.33
C LEU A 58 7.21 -10.83 -12.32
N LEU A 59 8.13 -9.97 -12.77
CA LEU A 59 8.78 -8.98 -11.90
C LEU A 59 7.82 -7.94 -11.33
N VAL A 60 6.71 -7.63 -12.03
CA VAL A 60 5.71 -6.66 -11.54
C VAL A 60 5.09 -7.10 -10.21
N PRO A 61 4.43 -8.27 -10.10
CA PRO A 61 3.87 -8.72 -8.84
C PRO A 61 4.95 -9.00 -7.78
N LEU A 62 6.10 -9.56 -8.16
CA LEU A 62 7.21 -9.81 -7.25
C LEU A 62 7.79 -8.50 -6.68
N GLY A 63 7.96 -7.47 -7.52
CA GLY A 63 8.43 -6.15 -7.09
C GLY A 63 7.44 -5.40 -6.22
N ALA A 64 6.16 -5.76 -6.24
CA ALA A 64 5.15 -5.17 -5.36
C ALA A 64 5.10 -5.82 -3.95
N LEU A 65 5.60 -7.06 -3.78
CA LEU A 65 5.58 -7.78 -2.49
C LEU A 65 6.22 -7.01 -1.33
N PRO A 66 7.39 -6.35 -1.48
CA PRO A 66 8.01 -5.61 -0.40
C PRO A 66 7.14 -4.49 0.18
N PHE A 67 6.21 -3.96 -0.61
CA PHE A 67 5.30 -2.87 -0.21
C PHE A 67 4.07 -3.34 0.55
N ILE A 68 3.90 -4.66 0.75
CA ILE A 68 2.80 -5.21 1.57
C ILE A 68 2.89 -4.64 2.98
N ILE A 69 1.77 -4.07 3.45
CA ILE A 69 1.63 -3.58 4.81
C ILE A 69 1.03 -4.70 5.66
N ARG A 70 1.74 -5.07 6.73
CA ARG A 70 1.34 -6.15 7.65
C ARG A 70 0.63 -5.65 8.90
N GLY A 71 0.77 -4.36 9.22
CA GLY A 71 0.16 -3.74 10.40
C GLY A 71 0.87 -2.47 10.82
N TYR A 72 0.34 -1.87 11.88
CA TYR A 72 0.83 -0.65 12.48
C TYR A 72 1.12 -0.89 13.96
N VAL A 73 2.19 -0.30 14.48
CA VAL A 73 2.54 -0.39 15.89
C VAL A 73 2.78 1.01 16.43
N ILE A 74 2.07 1.36 17.49
CA ILE A 74 2.25 2.63 18.17
C ILE A 74 3.28 2.40 19.28
N THR A 75 4.32 3.23 19.27
CA THR A 75 5.42 3.21 20.23
C THR A 75 5.63 4.62 20.78
N LYS A 76 6.48 4.78 21.79
CA LYS A 76 6.88 6.09 22.33
C LYS A 76 7.60 6.95 21.29
N ASP A 77 8.28 6.33 20.33
CA ASP A 77 9.05 7.03 19.29
C ASP A 77 8.19 7.44 18.09
N GLY A 78 7.00 6.81 17.92
CA GLY A 78 6.10 7.10 16.81
C GLY A 78 5.27 5.91 16.34
N ILE A 79 4.66 6.08 15.17
CA ILE A 79 3.89 5.04 14.50
C ILE A 79 4.80 4.28 13.56
N LEU A 80 4.98 2.99 13.81
CA LEU A 80 5.74 2.06 12.98
C LEU A 80 4.81 1.36 12.00
N ILE A 81 5.01 1.57 10.71
CA ILE A 81 4.32 0.87 9.62
C ILE A 81 5.13 -0.36 9.26
N ARG A 82 4.62 -1.54 9.60
CA ARG A 82 5.29 -2.82 9.33
C ARG A 82 5.04 -3.26 7.90
N ARG A 83 6.11 -3.40 7.14
CA ARG A 83 6.09 -3.95 5.77
C ARG A 83 6.75 -5.33 5.74
N LEU A 84 6.77 -5.95 4.57
CA LEU A 84 7.36 -7.28 4.43
C LEU A 84 8.87 -7.27 4.69
N TRP A 85 9.61 -6.30 4.12
CA TRP A 85 11.09 -6.26 4.20
C TRP A 85 11.64 -5.12 5.05
N TRP A 86 10.93 -4.01 5.18
CA TRP A 86 11.38 -2.87 6.00
C TRP A 86 10.22 -2.23 6.75
N ASN A 87 10.53 -1.44 7.73
CA ASN A 87 9.57 -0.65 8.47
C ASN A 87 9.69 0.84 8.11
N THR A 88 8.58 1.54 8.16
CA THR A 88 8.55 3.00 8.02
C THR A 88 8.09 3.60 9.34
N VAL A 89 8.85 4.55 9.88
CA VAL A 89 8.51 5.23 11.14
C VAL A 89 7.96 6.61 10.83
N LEU A 90 6.85 6.95 11.46
CA LEU A 90 6.31 8.31 11.55
C LEU A 90 6.61 8.81 12.96
N PRO A 91 7.59 9.72 13.16
CA PRO A 91 8.00 10.14 14.49
C PRO A 91 6.86 10.83 15.24
N LEU A 92 6.68 10.49 16.52
CA LEU A 92 5.63 11.08 17.36
C LEU A 92 5.79 12.60 17.49
N THR A 93 7.03 13.07 17.56
CA THR A 93 7.39 14.50 17.66
C THR A 93 6.89 15.34 16.47
N ASP A 94 6.71 14.71 15.31
CA ASP A 94 6.22 15.36 14.10
C ASP A 94 4.68 15.33 14.00
N ILE A 95 4.00 14.46 14.74
CA ILE A 95 2.55 14.27 14.67
C ILE A 95 1.87 15.42 15.40
N ARG A 96 0.88 16.05 14.76
CA ARG A 96 0.09 17.17 15.29
C ARG A 96 -1.33 16.78 15.63
N ALA A 97 -1.95 15.96 14.78
CA ALA A 97 -3.31 15.47 14.97
C ALA A 97 -3.50 14.14 14.27
N VAL A 98 -4.42 13.33 14.79
CA VAL A 98 -4.82 12.05 14.20
C VAL A 98 -6.34 11.99 14.19
N GLU A 99 -6.91 11.76 13.02
CA GLU A 99 -8.35 11.78 12.81
C GLU A 99 -8.77 10.48 12.11
N ALA A 100 -9.77 9.78 12.64
CA ALA A 100 -10.41 8.68 11.94
C ALA A 100 -11.35 9.26 10.87
N GLU A 101 -10.99 9.10 9.61
CA GLU A 101 -11.74 9.62 8.46
C GLU A 101 -11.92 8.48 7.46
N PRO A 102 -13.07 7.80 7.46
CA PRO A 102 -13.38 6.79 6.46
C PRO A 102 -13.36 7.38 5.05
N LEU A 103 -12.87 6.60 4.09
CA LEU A 103 -12.82 7.01 2.69
C LEU A 103 -11.94 8.25 2.39
N ALA A 104 -10.94 8.55 3.22
CA ALA A 104 -10.04 9.69 2.99
C ALA A 104 -9.33 9.67 1.62
N LEU A 105 -9.25 8.49 0.97
CA LEU A 105 -8.71 8.35 -0.38
C LEU A 105 -9.76 8.45 -1.49
N SER A 106 -11.07 8.49 -1.20
CA SER A 106 -12.13 8.39 -2.21
C SER A 106 -12.11 9.52 -3.25
N SER A 107 -11.69 10.72 -2.84
CA SER A 107 -11.60 11.90 -3.70
C SER A 107 -10.15 12.27 -4.05
N SER A 108 -9.22 11.31 -3.95
CA SER A 108 -7.80 11.52 -4.22
C SER A 108 -7.36 10.83 -5.50
N PHE A 109 -6.35 11.38 -6.15
CA PHE A 109 -5.64 10.71 -7.23
C PHE A 109 -4.18 10.47 -6.87
N ARG A 110 -3.66 9.37 -7.37
CA ARG A 110 -2.27 8.97 -7.15
C ARG A 110 -1.35 9.73 -8.09
N THR A 111 -0.35 10.40 -7.54
CA THR A 111 0.69 11.08 -8.33
C THR A 111 1.88 10.16 -8.59
N CYS A 112 2.24 9.30 -7.61
CA CYS A 112 3.33 8.32 -7.77
C CYS A 112 3.17 7.17 -6.77
N GLY A 113 3.54 5.95 -7.15
CA GLY A 113 3.56 4.78 -6.26
C GLY A 113 2.62 3.65 -6.66
N ASN A 114 2.27 2.78 -5.73
CA ASN A 114 1.45 1.60 -5.94
C ASN A 114 -0.05 1.91 -5.73
N GLY A 115 -0.87 1.57 -6.72
CA GLY A 115 -2.31 1.86 -6.74
C GLY A 115 -3.21 0.66 -6.48
N GLY A 116 -2.81 -0.28 -5.63
CA GLY A 116 -3.66 -1.39 -5.23
C GLY A 116 -3.11 -2.78 -5.56
N LEU A 117 -1.88 -2.90 -6.02
CA LEU A 117 -1.22 -4.21 -6.08
C LEU A 117 -0.62 -4.51 -4.71
N TYR A 118 -1.35 -5.28 -3.88
CA TYR A 118 -1.07 -5.64 -2.48
C TYR A 118 -1.06 -4.48 -1.46
N SER A 119 -1.11 -3.22 -1.89
CA SER A 119 -1.28 -2.04 -1.04
C SER A 119 -1.54 -0.78 -1.87
N PHE A 120 -2.18 0.22 -1.25
CA PHE A 120 -2.24 1.59 -1.76
C PHE A 120 -1.13 2.38 -1.08
N THR A 121 0.02 2.49 -1.75
CA THR A 121 1.22 3.10 -1.14
C THR A 121 1.85 4.10 -2.11
N GLY A 122 2.15 5.29 -1.62
CA GLY A 122 2.81 6.31 -2.45
C GLY A 122 2.35 7.71 -2.17
N PHE A 123 2.52 8.57 -3.14
CA PHE A 123 2.12 9.97 -3.09
C PHE A 123 0.76 10.14 -3.75
N TYR A 124 -0.12 10.82 -3.05
CA TYR A 124 -1.49 11.12 -3.45
C TYR A 124 -1.75 12.61 -3.30
N TRP A 125 -2.77 13.08 -4.00
CA TRP A 125 -3.26 14.44 -3.86
C TRP A 125 -4.78 14.46 -3.80
N SER A 126 -5.33 15.30 -2.95
CA SER A 126 -6.76 15.63 -2.92
C SER A 126 -6.97 17.10 -2.61
N LYS A 127 -8.17 17.61 -2.93
CA LYS A 127 -8.51 19.02 -2.60
C LYS A 127 -8.51 19.28 -1.10
N GLN A 128 -8.87 18.29 -0.29
CA GLN A 128 -9.01 18.43 1.17
C GLN A 128 -7.66 18.32 1.90
N LEU A 129 -6.79 17.39 1.47
CA LEU A 129 -5.55 17.08 2.18
C LEU A 129 -4.31 17.66 1.51
N GLY A 130 -4.44 18.18 0.26
CA GLY A 130 -3.28 18.54 -0.56
C GLY A 130 -2.45 17.32 -0.92
N HIS A 131 -1.12 17.43 -0.91
CA HIS A 131 -0.21 16.30 -1.09
C HIS A 131 -0.07 15.50 0.20
N PHE A 132 -0.28 14.19 0.10
CA PHE A 132 -0.13 13.30 1.24
C PHE A 132 0.47 11.95 0.84
N ARG A 133 0.89 11.18 1.83
CA ARG A 133 1.47 9.85 1.64
C ARG A 133 0.50 8.79 2.14
N ALA A 134 0.11 7.88 1.25
CA ALA A 134 -0.77 6.78 1.62
C ALA A 134 0.03 5.53 2.01
N TYR A 135 -0.47 4.84 3.04
CA TYR A 135 -0.03 3.52 3.52
C TYR A 135 -1.28 2.73 3.91
N VAL A 136 -2.09 2.39 2.90
CA VAL A 136 -3.46 1.92 3.08
C VAL A 136 -3.64 0.53 2.47
N THR A 137 -4.42 -0.29 3.14
CA THR A 137 -4.84 -1.63 2.68
C THR A 137 -6.35 -1.75 2.59
N ASP A 138 -7.11 -0.91 3.32
CA ASP A 138 -8.56 -0.82 3.25
C ASP A 138 -8.99 0.64 3.08
N LEU A 139 -9.67 0.94 1.96
CA LEU A 139 -10.13 2.29 1.65
C LEU A 139 -11.27 2.77 2.56
N ASN A 140 -11.99 1.85 3.20
CA ASN A 140 -13.13 2.15 4.07
C ASN A 140 -12.73 2.42 5.53
N ARG A 141 -11.49 2.13 5.90
CA ARG A 141 -10.99 2.21 7.29
C ARG A 141 -9.75 3.07 7.36
N THR A 142 -9.90 4.35 7.05
CA THR A 142 -8.75 5.25 6.97
C THR A 142 -8.63 6.17 8.18
N VAL A 143 -7.37 6.48 8.51
CA VAL A 143 -6.96 7.44 9.54
C VAL A 143 -6.00 8.43 8.91
N ILE A 144 -6.27 9.71 9.10
CA ILE A 144 -5.41 10.80 8.67
C ILE A 144 -4.46 11.15 9.81
N VAL A 145 -3.18 11.09 9.56
CA VAL A 145 -2.12 11.52 10.49
C VAL A 145 -1.52 12.81 9.96
N ARG A 146 -1.85 13.92 10.59
CA ARG A 146 -1.31 15.24 10.25
C ARG A 146 0.01 15.44 10.96
N MET A 147 1.05 15.68 10.20
CA MET A 147 2.41 15.91 10.69
C MET A 147 2.85 17.35 10.38
N SER A 148 3.92 17.82 10.99
CA SER A 148 4.41 19.19 10.84
C SER A 148 4.71 19.59 9.39
N LYS A 149 5.19 18.66 8.56
CA LYS A 149 5.61 18.91 7.17
C LYS A 149 4.87 18.10 6.13
N ARG A 150 4.08 17.13 6.52
CA ARG A 150 3.41 16.19 5.61
C ARG A 150 2.18 15.58 6.27
N THR A 151 1.28 15.06 5.46
CA THR A 151 0.15 14.24 5.90
C THR A 151 0.37 12.80 5.48
N ALA A 152 0.02 11.86 6.34
CA ALA A 152 0.00 10.43 6.03
C ALA A 152 -1.41 9.88 6.24
N VAL A 153 -1.80 8.90 5.42
CA VAL A 153 -3.08 8.18 5.59
C VAL A 153 -2.77 6.71 5.79
N LEU A 154 -3.34 6.13 6.84
CA LEU A 154 -3.18 4.73 7.26
C LEU A 154 -4.53 4.04 7.24
N SER A 155 -4.57 2.70 7.39
CA SER A 155 -5.82 1.93 7.51
C SER A 155 -5.72 0.82 8.55
N PRO A 156 -5.71 1.16 9.85
CA PRO A 156 -5.74 0.17 10.92
C PRO A 156 -7.11 -0.56 10.96
N ASP A 157 -7.15 -1.72 11.61
CA ASP A 157 -8.37 -2.52 11.81
C ASP A 157 -9.42 -1.79 12.66
N ASP A 158 -9.01 -0.96 13.61
CA ASP A 158 -9.87 -0.07 14.40
C ASP A 158 -9.35 1.38 14.30
N PRO A 159 -9.88 2.19 13.37
CA PRO A 159 -9.45 3.57 13.14
C PRO A 159 -9.62 4.48 14.37
N GLU A 160 -10.73 4.32 15.10
CA GLU A 160 -11.03 5.17 16.26
C GLU A 160 -10.17 4.82 17.47
N ALA A 161 -10.00 3.52 17.76
CA ALA A 161 -9.10 3.10 18.83
C ALA A 161 -7.65 3.48 18.51
N PHE A 162 -7.25 3.40 17.23
CA PHE A 162 -5.95 3.85 16.79
C PHE A 162 -5.73 5.35 17.05
N ALA A 163 -6.69 6.20 16.63
CA ALA A 163 -6.61 7.64 16.83
C ALA A 163 -6.52 7.98 18.33
N ARG A 164 -7.43 7.45 19.15
CA ARG A 164 -7.40 7.66 20.62
C ARG A 164 -6.08 7.22 21.26
N THR A 165 -5.53 6.11 20.80
CA THR A 165 -4.24 5.62 21.34
C THR A 165 -3.11 6.58 20.98
N VAL A 166 -3.02 7.05 19.74
CA VAL A 166 -1.96 8.03 19.37
C VAL A 166 -2.13 9.33 20.15
N GLU A 167 -3.35 9.85 20.29
CA GLU A 167 -3.63 11.04 21.06
C GLU A 167 -3.18 10.92 22.53
N SER A 168 -3.41 9.77 23.15
CA SER A 168 -2.93 9.52 24.52
C SER A 168 -1.42 9.62 24.66
N TYR A 169 -0.67 9.22 23.63
CA TYR A 169 0.79 9.38 23.61
C TYR A 169 1.23 10.84 23.38
N LEU A 170 0.47 11.59 22.57
CA LEU A 170 0.76 13.02 22.33
C LEU A 170 0.56 13.87 23.59
N HIS A 171 -0.42 13.54 24.43
CA HIS A 171 -0.68 14.28 25.68
C HIS A 171 0.26 13.89 26.82
N ASN A 172 0.93 12.75 26.73
CA ASN A 172 1.85 12.24 27.77
C ASN A 172 3.34 12.46 27.41
N SER A 173 3.61 13.17 26.32
CA SER A 173 4.97 13.53 25.86
C SER A 173 5.25 14.99 26.09
#